data_cf213144168631f85fd5070e51d7316a
#
_entry.id   cf213144168631f85fd5070e51d7316a
#
_cell.length_a   1.000
_cell.length_b   1.000
_cell.length_c   1.000
_cell.angle_alpha   90.00
_cell.angle_beta   90.00
_cell.angle_gamma   90.00
#
_symmetry.space_group_name_H-M   'P 1'
#
loop_
_entity.id
_entity.type
_entity.pdbx_description
1 polymer ?
#
loop_
_entity_poly.entity_id
_entity_poly.type
_entity_poly.pdbx_seq_one_letter_code
_entity_poly.pdbx_strand_id
1 'polypeptide(L)'
;RQMCIRDRTLDGQELLATPVTLSLFRPATDNDNRDRNGAYLWRKAGLNQLTQKVVSLKDGKKAATAKVEILNAKGMKVGDADFAYSLNSAGALKVKVTFRPDTAVVKSMARLGLTFEMNDTYGNVAYLGRGDNETYSDRMQSGKIALYQTTAERMFHYYVTPQSTGNRTDVRWMKLTDETGQGIFVDSNRPFQFSVIPFADDVLEKARHINDLERNGHVTVHLDAEQAGVGTATCGPGVQPQYRVPVTEQSFEFTLRTVK
;
A
#
# COMPACT_ATOMS: atom_id res chain seq x y z
N ARG A 1 3.00 11.95 -21.43
CA ARG A 1 3.89 11.01 -20.73
C ARG A 1 3.28 10.70 -19.37
N GLN A 2 2.80 9.49 -19.20
CA GLN A 2 2.45 8.98 -17.87
C GLN A 2 3.76 8.83 -17.10
N MET A 3 3.90 9.57 -16.00
CA MET A 3 5.03 9.37 -15.10
C MET A 3 4.67 8.21 -14.18
N CYS A 4 5.20 7.07 -14.56
CA CYS A 4 5.15 5.87 -13.77
C CYS A 4 6.59 5.51 -13.46
N ILE A 5 6.92 5.15 -12.22
CA ILE A 5 8.12 4.34 -12.00
C ILE A 5 7.77 2.97 -12.61
N ARG A 6 7.89 2.86 -13.94
CA ARG A 6 7.74 1.57 -14.63
C ARG A 6 9.09 0.84 -14.72
N ASP A 7 10.17 1.60 -14.78
CA ASP A 7 11.47 1.07 -15.21
C ASP A 7 12.37 0.79 -14.00
N ARG A 8 11.99 -0.16 -13.16
CA ARG A 8 12.93 -0.74 -12.21
C ARG A 8 13.36 -2.11 -12.70
N THR A 9 14.40 -2.10 -13.51
CA THR A 9 14.96 -3.31 -14.09
C THR A 9 16.10 -3.87 -13.25
N LEU A 10 16.13 -5.19 -13.10
CA LEU A 10 17.26 -5.96 -12.63
C LEU A 10 17.77 -6.83 -13.77
N ASP A 11 19.02 -6.63 -14.16
CA ASP A 11 19.65 -7.35 -15.29
C ASP A 11 18.82 -7.30 -16.60
N GLY A 12 18.14 -6.15 -16.85
CA GLY A 12 17.29 -5.93 -18.02
C GLY A 12 15.86 -6.43 -17.88
N GLN A 13 15.49 -7.10 -16.80
CA GLN A 13 14.13 -7.55 -16.53
C GLN A 13 13.39 -6.52 -15.66
N GLU A 14 12.19 -6.12 -16.06
CA GLU A 14 11.34 -5.22 -15.28
C GLU A 14 10.81 -5.95 -14.03
N LEU A 15 10.98 -5.34 -12.85
CA LEU A 15 10.54 -5.91 -11.57
C LEU A 15 9.10 -5.57 -11.26
N LEU A 16 8.62 -4.41 -11.72
CA LEU A 16 7.26 -3.92 -11.41
C LEU A 16 6.31 -4.23 -12.57
N ALA A 17 5.24 -4.95 -12.30
CA ALA A 17 4.19 -5.23 -13.27
C ALA A 17 3.27 -4.03 -13.49
N THR A 18 3.08 -3.20 -12.45
CA THR A 18 2.30 -1.97 -12.52
C THR A 18 3.08 -0.77 -11.97
N PRO A 19 2.71 0.46 -12.38
CA PRO A 19 3.29 1.67 -11.80
C PRO A 19 3.06 1.78 -10.31
N VAL A 20 4.02 2.39 -9.60
CA VAL A 20 3.84 2.76 -8.19
C VAL A 20 2.84 3.91 -8.11
N THR A 21 1.75 3.72 -7.37
CA THR A 21 0.67 4.70 -7.20
C THR A 21 0.38 4.99 -5.74
N LEU A 22 -0.20 6.17 -5.46
CA LEU A 22 -0.71 6.52 -4.14
C LEU A 22 -1.92 5.62 -3.81
N SER A 23 -1.92 5.05 -2.62
CA SER A 23 -3.01 4.23 -2.09
C SER A 23 -3.66 4.89 -0.87
N LEU A 24 -4.98 5.10 -0.92
CA LEU A 24 -5.81 5.68 0.14
C LEU A 24 -6.92 4.75 0.61
N PHE A 25 -7.08 3.61 -0.06
CA PHE A 25 -8.17 2.66 0.10
C PHE A 25 -7.62 1.26 0.43
N ARG A 26 -8.42 0.47 1.14
CA ARG A 26 -8.27 -0.98 1.25
C ARG A 26 -9.59 -1.68 0.95
N PRO A 27 -9.59 -2.90 0.40
CA PRO A 27 -10.80 -3.73 0.34
C PRO A 27 -11.42 -3.84 1.73
N ALA A 28 -12.69 -3.45 1.83
CA ALA A 28 -13.31 -3.20 3.13
C ALA A 28 -13.46 -4.48 3.95
N THR A 29 -13.02 -4.46 5.20
CA THR A 29 -13.31 -5.52 6.16
C THR A 29 -14.79 -5.48 6.57
N ASP A 30 -15.29 -6.56 7.19
CA ASP A 30 -16.65 -6.59 7.76
C ASP A 30 -16.88 -5.43 8.75
N ASN A 31 -15.86 -5.11 9.56
CA ASN A 31 -15.90 -3.99 10.48
C ASN A 31 -15.91 -2.65 9.76
N ASP A 32 -15.09 -2.48 8.70
CA ASP A 32 -15.08 -1.25 7.91
C ASP A 32 -16.45 -0.94 7.28
N ASN A 33 -17.17 -1.98 6.85
CA ASN A 33 -18.51 -1.85 6.28
C ASN A 33 -19.58 -1.43 7.32
N ARG A 34 -19.29 -1.61 8.61
CA ARG A 34 -20.17 -1.24 9.73
C ARG A 34 -19.73 0.03 10.45
N ASP A 35 -18.46 0.46 10.26
CA ASP A 35 -17.96 1.69 10.86
C ASP A 35 -18.50 2.92 10.11
N ARG A 36 -19.06 3.89 10.84
CA ARG A 36 -19.55 5.16 10.29
C ARG A 36 -18.46 5.99 9.63
N ASN A 37 -17.19 5.80 10.01
CA ASN A 37 -16.02 6.46 9.44
C ASN A 37 -15.22 5.54 8.48
N GLY A 38 -15.77 4.38 8.17
CA GLY A 38 -15.12 3.34 7.37
C GLY A 38 -15.50 3.39 5.88
N ALA A 39 -15.77 2.21 5.34
CA ALA A 39 -15.90 1.95 3.90
C ALA A 39 -16.92 2.83 3.17
N TYR A 40 -18.02 3.19 3.82
CA TYR A 40 -19.02 4.08 3.22
C TYR A 40 -18.41 5.43 2.82
N LEU A 41 -17.64 6.05 3.72
CA LEU A 41 -17.01 7.35 3.44
C LEU A 41 -15.91 7.23 2.38
N TRP A 42 -15.15 6.15 2.39
CA TRP A 42 -14.10 5.89 1.39
C TRP A 42 -14.68 5.74 -0.01
N ARG A 43 -15.75 4.93 -0.17
CA ARG A 43 -16.47 4.74 -1.44
C ARG A 43 -17.19 6.01 -1.87
N LYS A 44 -17.78 6.78 -0.95
CA LYS A 44 -18.44 8.05 -1.24
C LYS A 44 -17.45 9.07 -1.81
N ALA A 45 -16.22 9.12 -1.30
CA ALA A 45 -15.14 9.95 -1.84
C ALA A 45 -14.51 9.35 -3.11
N GLY A 46 -14.81 8.07 -3.44
CA GLY A 46 -14.27 7.36 -4.61
C GLY A 46 -12.80 6.97 -4.46
N LEU A 47 -12.34 6.71 -3.21
CA LEU A 47 -10.94 6.38 -2.93
C LEU A 47 -10.54 4.98 -3.44
N ASN A 48 -11.50 4.14 -3.77
CA ASN A 48 -11.29 2.80 -4.33
C ASN A 48 -10.90 2.80 -5.81
N GLN A 49 -11.02 3.92 -6.50
CA GLN A 49 -10.66 4.06 -7.92
C GLN A 49 -10.02 5.43 -8.15
N LEU A 50 -8.73 5.50 -7.93
CA LEU A 50 -7.97 6.73 -8.08
C LEU A 50 -7.21 6.79 -9.40
N THR A 51 -7.14 8.00 -9.95
CA THR A 51 -6.31 8.33 -11.11
C THR A 51 -5.34 9.43 -10.70
N GLN A 52 -4.08 9.31 -11.12
CA GLN A 52 -3.03 10.28 -10.89
C GLN A 52 -2.82 11.10 -12.17
N LYS A 53 -3.18 12.39 -12.13
CA LYS A 53 -2.97 13.33 -13.22
C LYS A 53 -1.75 14.20 -12.95
N VAL A 54 -0.69 14.04 -13.73
CA VAL A 54 0.52 14.85 -13.62
C VAL A 54 0.25 16.28 -14.08
N VAL A 55 0.45 17.22 -13.18
CA VAL A 55 0.31 18.67 -13.44
C VAL A 55 1.65 19.27 -13.87
N SER A 56 2.73 18.87 -13.21
CA SER A 56 4.07 19.29 -13.59
C SER A 56 5.10 18.20 -13.28
N LEU A 57 6.11 18.14 -14.13
CA LEU A 57 7.24 17.22 -14.01
C LEU A 57 8.53 18.00 -14.21
N LYS A 58 9.46 17.84 -13.26
CA LYS A 58 10.86 18.25 -13.41
C LYS A 58 11.69 16.99 -13.37
N ASP A 59 12.38 16.71 -14.45
CA ASP A 59 13.16 15.50 -14.64
C ASP A 59 14.66 15.84 -14.71
N GLY A 60 15.48 15.01 -14.08
CA GLY A 60 16.94 15.11 -14.05
C GLY A 60 17.59 13.74 -13.92
N LYS A 61 18.90 13.65 -14.15
CA LYS A 61 19.62 12.36 -14.21
C LYS A 61 19.54 11.51 -12.94
N LYS A 62 19.47 12.13 -11.76
CA LYS A 62 19.47 11.43 -10.46
C LYS A 62 18.31 11.84 -9.55
N ALA A 63 17.47 12.76 -9.97
CA ALA A 63 16.33 13.24 -9.20
C ALA A 63 15.23 13.71 -10.13
N ALA A 64 13.98 13.44 -9.74
CA ALA A 64 12.80 13.95 -10.43
C ALA A 64 11.76 14.40 -9.40
N THR A 65 10.94 15.38 -9.77
CA THR A 65 9.81 15.79 -8.95
C THR A 65 8.56 15.93 -9.79
N ALA A 66 7.42 15.49 -9.27
CA ALA A 66 6.14 15.65 -9.93
C ALA A 66 5.11 16.22 -8.98
N LYS A 67 4.29 17.14 -9.50
CA LYS A 67 3.04 17.54 -8.87
C LYS A 67 1.89 16.81 -9.56
N VAL A 68 1.03 16.21 -8.75
CA VAL A 68 0.01 15.28 -9.21
C VAL A 68 -1.33 15.67 -8.57
N GLU A 69 -2.37 15.82 -9.38
CA GLU A 69 -3.75 15.82 -8.91
C GLU A 69 -4.23 14.39 -8.75
N ILE A 70 -4.79 14.07 -7.59
CA ILE A 70 -5.42 12.77 -7.32
C ILE A 70 -6.91 12.93 -7.56
N LEU A 71 -7.41 12.19 -8.54
CA LEU A 71 -8.81 12.25 -8.97
C LEU A 71 -9.49 10.91 -8.70
N ASN A 72 -10.77 10.94 -8.34
CA ASN A 72 -11.58 9.72 -8.30
C ASN A 72 -12.14 9.36 -9.70
N ALA A 73 -12.81 8.21 -9.82
CA ALA A 73 -13.38 7.74 -11.09
C ALA A 73 -14.39 8.72 -11.75
N LYS A 74 -14.94 9.67 -10.99
CA LYS A 74 -15.83 10.71 -11.50
C LYS A 74 -15.08 11.97 -11.95
N GLY A 75 -13.73 11.95 -11.92
CA GLY A 75 -12.89 13.11 -12.22
C GLY A 75 -12.87 14.17 -11.13
N MET A 76 -13.45 13.89 -9.96
CA MET A 76 -13.43 14.84 -8.83
C MET A 76 -12.08 14.73 -8.10
N LYS A 77 -11.49 15.88 -7.81
CA LYS A 77 -10.21 15.96 -7.08
C LYS A 77 -10.42 15.56 -5.62
N VAL A 78 -9.62 14.62 -5.16
CA VAL A 78 -9.59 14.15 -3.77
C VAL A 78 -8.37 14.68 -3.02
N GLY A 79 -7.42 15.26 -3.71
CA GLY A 79 -6.24 15.91 -3.14
C GLY A 79 -5.14 16.17 -4.15
N ASP A 80 -4.03 16.73 -3.66
CA ASP A 80 -2.79 16.94 -4.39
C ASP A 80 -1.67 16.11 -3.79
N ALA A 81 -0.77 15.61 -4.61
CA ALA A 81 0.43 14.91 -4.16
C ALA A 81 1.67 15.47 -4.84
N ASP A 82 2.73 15.71 -4.06
CA ASP A 82 4.06 15.99 -4.57
C ASP A 82 4.91 14.71 -4.43
N PHE A 83 5.43 14.20 -5.53
CA PHE A 83 6.38 13.10 -5.56
C PHE A 83 7.79 13.63 -5.79
N ALA A 84 8.73 13.24 -4.96
CA ALA A 84 10.14 13.50 -5.16
C ALA A 84 10.91 12.17 -5.19
N TYR A 85 11.61 11.95 -6.28
CA TYR A 85 12.43 10.77 -6.52
C TYR A 85 13.89 11.16 -6.49
N SER A 86 14.73 10.35 -5.84
CA SER A 86 16.17 10.54 -5.89
C SER A 86 16.89 9.19 -5.94
N LEU A 87 17.89 9.09 -6.80
CA LEU A 87 18.73 7.92 -6.96
C LEU A 87 20.10 8.20 -6.36
N ASN A 88 20.52 7.40 -5.38
CA ASN A 88 21.86 7.53 -4.80
C ASN A 88 22.92 6.80 -5.66
N SER A 89 24.21 6.96 -5.28
CA SER A 89 25.33 6.33 -5.99
C SER A 89 25.33 4.80 -5.95
N ALA A 90 24.67 4.20 -4.97
CA ALA A 90 24.52 2.74 -4.84
C ALA A 90 23.27 2.19 -5.58
N GLY A 91 22.58 3.01 -6.38
CA GLY A 91 21.39 2.60 -7.13
C GLY A 91 20.12 2.49 -6.28
N ALA A 92 20.12 2.95 -5.02
CA ALA A 92 18.91 2.98 -4.22
C ALA A 92 18.00 4.15 -4.65
N LEU A 93 16.73 3.84 -4.90
CA LEU A 93 15.70 4.81 -5.24
C LEU A 93 14.94 5.23 -3.99
N LYS A 94 15.05 6.50 -3.61
CA LYS A 94 14.19 7.10 -2.59
C LYS A 94 12.97 7.72 -3.26
N VAL A 95 11.80 7.41 -2.75
CA VAL A 95 10.51 7.98 -3.13
C VAL A 95 9.94 8.70 -1.91
N LYS A 96 9.85 10.02 -1.96
CA LYS A 96 9.18 10.84 -0.96
C LYS A 96 7.89 11.37 -1.52
N VAL A 97 6.81 11.24 -0.76
CA VAL A 97 5.47 11.74 -1.13
C VAL A 97 5.00 12.70 -0.06
N THR A 98 4.43 13.82 -0.50
CA THR A 98 3.64 14.72 0.35
C THR A 98 2.23 14.77 -0.21
N PHE A 99 1.26 14.26 0.54
CA PHE A 99 -0.15 14.24 0.15
C PHE A 99 -0.96 15.28 0.93
N ARG A 100 -1.79 16.03 0.23
CA ARG A 100 -2.71 17.04 0.76
C ARG A 100 -4.13 16.68 0.37
N PRO A 101 -4.92 16.04 1.27
CA PRO A 101 -6.30 15.69 0.99
C PRO A 101 -7.17 16.94 0.82
N ASP A 102 -8.13 16.88 -0.11
CA ASP A 102 -9.25 17.83 -0.11
C ASP A 102 -10.23 17.42 1.00
N THR A 103 -10.18 18.13 2.13
CA THR A 103 -11.02 17.81 3.30
C THR A 103 -12.50 18.07 3.08
N ALA A 104 -12.89 18.78 2.01
CA ALA A 104 -14.31 18.90 1.63
C ALA A 104 -14.83 17.55 1.10
N VAL A 105 -14.00 16.79 0.40
CA VAL A 105 -14.33 15.53 -0.25
C VAL A 105 -13.96 14.34 0.63
N VAL A 106 -12.72 14.27 1.11
CA VAL A 106 -12.18 13.17 1.90
C VAL A 106 -12.45 13.42 3.38
N LYS A 107 -13.28 12.57 3.99
CA LYS A 107 -13.62 12.64 5.42
C LYS A 107 -12.94 11.53 6.24
N SER A 108 -12.47 10.48 5.58
CA SER A 108 -11.79 9.35 6.16
C SER A 108 -10.97 8.65 5.09
N MET A 109 -9.87 8.00 5.46
CA MET A 109 -9.02 7.19 4.59
C MET A 109 -8.71 5.85 5.27
N ALA A 110 -8.59 4.79 4.48
CA ALA A 110 -8.21 3.47 4.98
C ALA A 110 -6.70 3.40 5.24
N ARG A 111 -5.93 3.99 4.35
CA ARG A 111 -4.46 3.99 4.40
C ARG A 111 -3.89 5.26 3.76
N LEU A 112 -2.62 5.48 3.98
CA LEU A 112 -1.81 6.44 3.25
C LEU A 112 -0.47 5.78 2.92
N GLY A 113 -0.27 5.44 1.66
CA GLY A 113 0.91 4.70 1.23
C GLY A 113 1.04 4.61 -0.27
N LEU A 114 1.84 3.65 -0.71
CA LEU A 114 2.08 3.32 -2.11
C LEU A 114 1.60 1.89 -2.38
N THR A 115 1.12 1.66 -3.60
CA THR A 115 0.79 0.32 -4.10
C THR A 115 1.36 0.10 -5.49
N PHE A 116 1.74 -1.14 -5.77
CA PHE A 116 2.19 -1.64 -7.07
C PHE A 116 2.07 -3.17 -7.11
N GLU A 117 2.18 -3.73 -8.28
CA GLU A 117 2.22 -5.19 -8.47
C GLU A 117 3.60 -5.62 -8.97
N MET A 118 3.98 -6.83 -8.59
CA MET A 118 5.13 -7.57 -9.12
C MET A 118 4.68 -8.93 -9.62
N ASN A 119 5.44 -9.56 -10.53
CA ASN A 119 5.16 -10.92 -10.95
C ASN A 119 5.11 -11.85 -9.71
N ASP A 120 4.22 -12.83 -9.69
CA ASP A 120 4.00 -13.73 -8.55
C ASP A 120 5.19 -14.63 -8.23
N THR A 121 6.17 -14.76 -9.15
CA THR A 121 7.47 -15.38 -8.87
C THR A 121 8.23 -14.67 -7.75
N TYR A 122 7.98 -13.37 -7.51
CA TYR A 122 8.50 -12.60 -6.38
C TYR A 122 7.63 -12.77 -5.13
N GLY A 123 7.28 -14.00 -4.81
CA GLY A 123 6.38 -14.34 -3.71
C GLY A 123 7.04 -14.56 -2.36
N ASN A 124 8.40 -14.62 -2.27
CA ASN A 124 9.11 -14.85 -1.00
C ASN A 124 9.29 -13.54 -0.24
N VAL A 125 8.83 -13.50 1.00
CA VAL A 125 8.79 -12.29 1.85
C VAL A 125 9.66 -12.49 3.09
N ALA A 126 10.59 -11.58 3.35
CA ALA A 126 11.28 -11.46 4.62
C ALA A 126 11.14 -10.05 5.18
N TYR A 127 11.00 -9.89 6.48
CA TYR A 127 10.87 -8.57 7.09
C TYR A 127 11.30 -8.55 8.56
N LEU A 128 11.73 -7.38 9.01
CA LEU A 128 11.93 -7.06 10.43
C LEU A 128 10.77 -6.17 10.87
N GLY A 129 9.85 -6.71 11.65
CA GLY A 129 8.63 -6.02 12.06
C GLY A 129 7.80 -6.86 13.00
N ARG A 130 6.54 -6.48 13.17
CA ARG A 130 5.59 -7.18 14.02
C ARG A 130 4.83 -8.25 13.21
N GLY A 131 4.79 -9.45 13.74
CA GLY A 131 4.16 -10.64 13.10
C GLY A 131 4.23 -11.82 14.07
N ASP A 132 4.05 -13.06 13.64
CA ASP A 132 3.95 -13.66 12.30
C ASP A 132 2.55 -13.55 11.64
N ASN A 133 1.50 -13.35 12.42
CA ASN A 133 0.13 -13.08 11.96
C ASN A 133 -0.05 -11.62 11.54
N GLU A 134 -1.21 -11.32 10.96
CA GLU A 134 -1.56 -9.94 10.62
C GLU A 134 -1.73 -9.07 11.87
N THR A 135 -1.27 -7.83 11.79
CA THR A 135 -1.37 -6.83 12.83
C THR A 135 -1.84 -5.51 12.24
N TYR A 136 -2.57 -4.73 13.04
CA TYR A 136 -3.07 -3.38 12.71
C TYR A 136 -2.79 -2.44 13.87
N SER A 137 -2.88 -1.14 13.68
CA SER A 137 -2.55 -0.14 14.71
C SER A 137 -3.31 -0.33 16.03
N ASP A 138 -4.55 -0.84 15.98
CA ASP A 138 -5.38 -1.18 17.14
C ASP A 138 -5.31 -2.67 17.55
N ARG A 139 -4.49 -3.47 16.87
CA ARG A 139 -4.35 -4.93 17.07
C ARG A 139 -2.90 -5.40 16.93
N MET A 140 -1.99 -4.77 17.70
CA MET A 140 -0.55 -5.03 17.62
C MET A 140 -0.05 -6.07 18.65
N GLN A 141 -0.76 -6.25 19.76
CA GLN A 141 -0.26 -7.04 20.89
C GLN A 141 -0.13 -8.54 20.61
N SER A 142 -0.84 -9.05 19.61
CA SER A 142 -0.74 -10.45 19.18
C SER A 142 0.57 -10.76 18.45
N GLY A 143 1.27 -9.75 17.91
CA GLY A 143 2.51 -9.90 17.17
C GLY A 143 3.73 -9.42 17.94
N LYS A 144 4.84 -10.15 17.88
CA LYS A 144 6.15 -9.74 18.41
C LYS A 144 6.99 -9.12 17.31
N ILE A 145 7.86 -8.18 17.66
CA ILE A 145 8.86 -7.66 16.72
C ILE A 145 9.99 -8.67 16.60
N ALA A 146 10.18 -9.23 15.41
CA ALA A 146 11.25 -10.18 15.11
C ALA A 146 11.55 -10.18 13.61
N LEU A 147 12.55 -10.98 13.22
CA LEU A 147 12.83 -11.31 11.83
C LEU A 147 11.90 -12.45 11.41
N TYR A 148 11.12 -12.22 10.36
CA TYR A 148 10.19 -13.21 9.82
C TYR A 148 10.50 -13.51 8.36
N GLN A 149 10.22 -14.76 7.98
CA GLN A 149 10.21 -15.24 6.60
C GLN A 149 8.86 -15.91 6.33
N THR A 150 8.24 -15.55 5.22
CA THR A 150 6.91 -16.03 4.82
C THR A 150 6.78 -15.95 3.30
N THR A 151 5.58 -16.15 2.79
CA THR A 151 5.27 -15.94 1.37
C THR A 151 4.02 -15.06 1.24
N ALA A 152 3.83 -14.44 0.07
CA ALA A 152 2.61 -13.70 -0.25
C ALA A 152 1.35 -14.54 0.00
N GLU A 153 1.41 -15.84 -0.34
CA GLU A 153 0.31 -16.79 -0.10
C GLU A 153 0.01 -16.97 1.39
N ARG A 154 1.04 -17.10 2.23
CA ARG A 154 0.87 -17.25 3.69
C ARG A 154 0.51 -15.95 4.40
N MET A 155 0.77 -14.82 3.78
CA MET A 155 0.31 -13.52 4.30
C MET A 155 -1.17 -13.30 4.08
N PHE A 156 -1.76 -13.93 3.06
CA PHE A 156 -3.19 -13.84 2.78
C PHE A 156 -3.98 -14.78 3.68
N HIS A 157 -5.01 -14.26 4.36
CA HIS A 157 -5.96 -15.06 5.12
C HIS A 157 -7.28 -15.16 4.34
N TYR A 158 -7.74 -16.39 4.11
CA TYR A 158 -8.99 -16.67 3.40
C TYR A 158 -10.20 -16.47 4.32
N TYR A 159 -10.56 -15.22 4.57
CA TYR A 159 -11.83 -14.92 5.25
C TYR A 159 -13.01 -15.38 4.42
N VAL A 160 -14.13 -15.74 5.08
CA VAL A 160 -15.35 -16.22 4.40
C VAL A 160 -15.83 -15.23 3.35
N THR A 161 -15.84 -13.94 3.68
CA THR A 161 -15.99 -12.86 2.70
C THR A 161 -14.61 -12.27 2.43
N PRO A 162 -14.11 -12.31 1.17
CA PRO A 162 -12.83 -11.72 0.82
C PRO A 162 -12.75 -10.25 1.22
N GLN A 163 -11.63 -9.86 1.81
CA GLN A 163 -11.43 -8.52 2.36
C GLN A 163 -9.94 -8.24 2.53
N SER A 164 -9.56 -7.02 2.91
CA SER A 164 -8.18 -6.68 3.23
C SER A 164 -7.63 -7.57 4.34
N THR A 165 -6.42 -8.08 4.16
CA THR A 165 -5.74 -8.98 5.09
C THR A 165 -4.23 -8.88 4.93
N GLY A 166 -3.49 -9.55 5.81
CA GLY A 166 -2.03 -9.72 5.67
C GLY A 166 -1.19 -8.54 6.10
N ASN A 167 -1.76 -7.48 6.65
CA ASN A 167 -0.98 -6.32 7.09
C ASN A 167 0.02 -6.67 8.20
N ARG A 168 1.21 -6.05 8.15
CA ARG A 168 2.25 -6.11 9.19
C ARG A 168 2.60 -4.70 9.63
N THR A 169 2.70 -4.48 10.95
CA THR A 169 3.00 -3.19 11.57
C THR A 169 4.43 -3.14 12.12
N ASP A 170 4.88 -1.95 12.51
CA ASP A 170 6.21 -1.73 13.09
C ASP A 170 7.36 -2.29 12.25
N VAL A 171 7.23 -2.21 10.92
CA VAL A 171 8.21 -2.76 9.98
C VAL A 171 9.36 -1.78 9.79
N ARG A 172 10.60 -2.28 9.93
CA ARG A 172 11.82 -1.52 9.71
C ARG A 172 12.31 -1.66 8.28
N TRP A 173 12.17 -2.87 7.75
CA TRP A 173 12.46 -3.20 6.37
C TRP A 173 11.69 -4.44 5.94
N MET A 174 11.46 -4.57 4.66
CA MET A 174 10.96 -5.79 4.02
C MET A 174 11.76 -6.11 2.77
N LYS A 175 11.80 -7.39 2.42
CA LYS A 175 12.42 -7.92 1.22
C LYS A 175 11.40 -8.81 0.50
N LEU A 176 11.29 -8.64 -0.81
CA LEU A 176 10.44 -9.43 -1.68
C LEU A 176 11.30 -10.01 -2.79
N THR A 177 11.36 -11.34 -2.91
CA THR A 177 12.28 -12.02 -3.82
C THR A 177 11.65 -13.21 -4.51
N ASP A 178 12.26 -13.59 -5.63
CA ASP A 178 12.06 -14.89 -6.26
C ASP A 178 12.81 -16.01 -5.55
N GLU A 179 12.79 -17.22 -6.10
CA GLU A 179 13.48 -18.41 -5.57
C GLU A 179 15.01 -18.30 -5.65
N THR A 180 15.55 -17.44 -6.51
CA THR A 180 17.00 -17.20 -6.63
C THR A 180 17.49 -16.19 -5.61
N GLY A 181 16.59 -15.53 -4.89
CA GLY A 181 16.88 -14.45 -3.94
C GLY A 181 16.94 -13.05 -4.58
N GLN A 182 16.68 -12.93 -5.88
CA GLN A 182 16.62 -11.65 -6.58
C GLN A 182 15.28 -10.95 -6.33
N GLY A 183 15.30 -9.62 -6.30
CA GLY A 183 14.06 -8.85 -6.10
C GLY A 183 14.30 -7.45 -5.55
N ILE A 184 13.47 -7.04 -4.60
CA ILE A 184 13.53 -5.71 -3.96
C ILE A 184 13.71 -5.80 -2.45
N PHE A 185 14.41 -4.82 -1.92
CA PHE A 185 14.49 -4.50 -0.50
C PHE A 185 13.92 -3.10 -0.29
N VAL A 186 13.07 -2.94 0.70
CA VAL A 186 12.41 -1.67 1.04
C VAL A 186 12.66 -1.32 2.50
N ASP A 187 13.07 -0.09 2.75
CA ASP A 187 13.10 0.51 4.07
C ASP A 187 12.50 1.92 4.05
N SER A 188 12.35 2.51 5.23
CA SER A 188 11.86 3.86 5.42
C SER A 188 12.62 4.54 6.57
N ASN A 189 12.55 5.86 6.66
CA ASN A 189 13.14 6.64 7.76
C ASN A 189 12.40 6.47 9.10
N ARG A 190 11.23 5.84 9.09
CA ARG A 190 10.42 5.49 10.26
C ARG A 190 9.80 4.11 10.08
N PRO A 191 9.36 3.43 11.16
CA PRO A 191 8.60 2.20 11.02
C PRO A 191 7.36 2.42 10.16
N PHE A 192 7.05 1.45 9.31
CA PHE A 192 5.93 1.48 8.37
C PHE A 192 5.09 0.22 8.47
N GLN A 193 4.06 0.13 7.66
CA GLN A 193 3.21 -1.05 7.52
C GLN A 193 3.30 -1.57 6.10
N PHE A 194 3.09 -2.87 5.90
CA PHE A 194 3.04 -3.45 4.56
C PHE A 194 2.15 -4.67 4.50
N SER A 195 1.69 -5.00 3.31
CA SER A 195 1.17 -6.31 2.94
C SER A 195 1.64 -6.70 1.55
N VAL A 196 1.79 -8.02 1.34
CA VAL A 196 2.03 -8.62 0.02
C VAL A 196 1.04 -9.75 -0.12
N ILE A 197 0.13 -9.65 -1.09
CA ILE A 197 -0.98 -10.59 -1.26
C ILE A 197 -1.13 -11.01 -2.71
N PRO A 198 -1.62 -12.25 -3.00
CA PRO A 198 -1.70 -12.80 -4.36
C PRO A 198 -2.93 -12.35 -5.16
N PHE A 199 -3.61 -11.28 -4.73
CA PHE A 199 -4.82 -10.77 -5.38
C PHE A 199 -4.77 -9.25 -5.48
N ALA A 200 -5.35 -8.70 -6.55
CA ALA A 200 -5.54 -7.27 -6.69
C ALA A 200 -6.65 -6.74 -5.76
N ASP A 201 -6.53 -5.48 -5.31
CA ASP A 201 -7.51 -4.87 -4.40
C ASP A 201 -8.92 -4.83 -5.00
N ASP A 202 -9.06 -4.62 -6.30
CA ASP A 202 -10.36 -4.57 -6.95
C ASP A 202 -11.03 -5.94 -7.06
N VAL A 203 -10.25 -7.02 -7.15
CA VAL A 203 -10.74 -8.41 -7.07
C VAL A 203 -11.30 -8.67 -5.67
N LEU A 204 -10.54 -8.32 -4.61
CA LEU A 204 -10.99 -8.47 -3.23
C LEU A 204 -12.24 -7.63 -2.92
N GLU A 205 -12.31 -6.40 -3.41
CA GLU A 205 -13.43 -5.49 -3.18
C GLU A 205 -14.73 -5.96 -3.84
N LYS A 206 -14.64 -6.67 -4.97
CA LYS A 206 -15.79 -7.19 -5.73
C LYS A 206 -16.23 -8.58 -5.27
N ALA A 207 -15.29 -9.39 -4.76
CA ALA A 207 -15.54 -10.78 -4.40
C ALA A 207 -16.52 -10.87 -3.20
N ARG A 208 -17.44 -11.79 -3.27
CA ARG A 208 -18.39 -12.13 -2.19
C ARG A 208 -18.04 -13.47 -1.54
N HIS A 209 -17.37 -14.32 -2.27
CA HIS A 209 -16.96 -15.67 -1.86
C HIS A 209 -15.50 -15.93 -2.29
N ILE A 210 -14.84 -16.86 -1.61
CA ILE A 210 -13.47 -17.26 -1.94
C ILE A 210 -13.35 -17.74 -3.40
N ASN A 211 -14.38 -18.35 -3.94
CA ASN A 211 -14.40 -18.83 -5.33
C ASN A 211 -14.47 -17.70 -6.38
N ASP A 212 -14.76 -16.46 -5.96
CA ASP A 212 -14.75 -15.29 -6.84
C ASP A 212 -13.35 -14.68 -6.98
N LEU A 213 -12.36 -15.21 -6.23
CA LEU A 213 -10.99 -14.70 -6.25
C LEU A 213 -10.23 -15.23 -7.47
N GLU A 214 -9.93 -14.33 -8.39
CA GLU A 214 -9.16 -14.62 -9.59
C GLU A 214 -7.73 -14.08 -9.45
N ARG A 215 -6.74 -14.90 -9.83
CA ARG A 215 -5.33 -14.52 -9.87
C ARG A 215 -4.98 -13.96 -11.23
N ASN A 216 -4.17 -12.91 -11.25
CA ASN A 216 -3.68 -12.29 -12.49
C ASN A 216 -2.18 -12.58 -12.76
N GLY A 217 -1.57 -13.50 -12.00
CA GLY A 217 -0.12 -13.81 -12.10
C GLY A 217 0.78 -12.79 -11.42
N HIS A 218 0.21 -11.96 -10.55
CA HIS A 218 0.96 -10.95 -9.80
C HIS A 218 0.70 -11.04 -8.30
N VAL A 219 1.61 -10.46 -7.52
CA VAL A 219 1.40 -10.13 -6.11
C VAL A 219 1.21 -8.63 -5.98
N THR A 220 0.22 -8.22 -5.20
CA THR A 220 -0.04 -6.81 -4.87
C THR A 220 0.75 -6.43 -3.63
N VAL A 221 1.56 -5.39 -3.74
CA VAL A 221 2.40 -4.86 -2.67
C VAL A 221 1.83 -3.54 -2.19
N HIS A 222 1.60 -3.44 -0.89
CA HIS A 222 1.30 -2.18 -0.22
C HIS A 222 2.43 -1.80 0.72
N LEU A 223 2.86 -0.54 0.63
CA LEU A 223 3.81 0.10 1.53
C LEU A 223 3.12 1.29 2.17
N ASP A 224 2.69 1.15 3.42
CA ASP A 224 1.86 2.15 4.09
C ASP A 224 2.65 2.92 5.15
N ALA A 225 2.65 4.23 5.04
CA ALA A 225 3.11 5.10 6.10
C ALA A 225 2.13 5.07 7.29
N GLU A 226 0.83 4.99 6.95
CA GLU A 226 -0.27 4.89 7.91
C GLU A 226 -1.34 3.94 7.35
N GLN A 227 -1.93 3.12 8.24
CA GLN A 227 -3.14 2.36 7.95
C GLN A 227 -4.07 2.38 9.16
N ALA A 228 -5.34 2.58 8.92
CA ALA A 228 -6.37 2.57 9.95
C ALA A 228 -6.45 1.20 10.66
N GLY A 229 -6.77 1.23 11.92
CA GLY A 229 -7.17 0.03 12.66
C GLY A 229 -8.35 -0.68 12.02
N VAL A 230 -8.69 -1.85 12.53
CA VAL A 230 -9.82 -2.65 12.03
C VAL A 230 -11.07 -2.53 12.90
N GLY A 231 -10.96 -2.03 14.14
CA GLY A 231 -12.10 -1.87 15.04
C GLY A 231 -12.83 -3.17 15.34
N THR A 232 -14.06 -3.04 15.82
CA THR A 232 -14.97 -4.15 16.16
C THR A 232 -16.42 -3.87 15.74
N ALA A 233 -16.65 -3.03 14.73
CA ALA A 233 -17.95 -2.43 14.40
C ALA A 233 -19.04 -3.44 14.01
N THR A 234 -18.71 -4.70 13.73
CA THR A 234 -19.70 -5.76 13.53
C THR A 234 -20.49 -6.10 14.79
N CYS A 235 -19.89 -5.93 15.98
CA CYS A 235 -20.52 -6.21 17.27
C CYS A 235 -20.10 -5.26 18.40
N GLY A 236 -19.32 -4.21 18.08
CA GLY A 236 -18.77 -3.25 19.03
C GLY A 236 -18.53 -1.88 18.39
N PRO A 237 -17.64 -1.06 18.97
CA PRO A 237 -17.30 0.25 18.41
C PRO A 237 -16.48 0.14 17.11
N GLY A 238 -16.62 1.16 16.25
CA GLY A 238 -15.73 1.37 15.12
C GLY A 238 -14.29 1.69 15.55
N VAL A 239 -13.44 1.96 14.56
CA VAL A 239 -12.04 2.33 14.81
C VAL A 239 -11.96 3.57 15.70
N GLN A 240 -11.22 3.47 16.81
CA GLN A 240 -11.02 4.58 17.73
C GLN A 240 -10.23 5.72 17.07
N PRO A 241 -10.45 7.00 17.44
CA PRO A 241 -9.82 8.15 16.77
C PRO A 241 -8.30 8.07 16.63
N GLN A 242 -7.59 7.58 17.66
CA GLN A 242 -6.13 7.44 17.66
C GLN A 242 -5.58 6.39 16.67
N TYR A 243 -6.43 5.52 16.16
CA TYR A 243 -6.07 4.47 15.19
C TYR A 243 -6.60 4.76 13.78
N ARG A 244 -7.14 5.96 13.53
CA ARG A 244 -7.57 6.41 12.21
C ARG A 244 -6.42 7.08 11.49
N VAL A 245 -6.42 7.00 10.17
CA VAL A 245 -5.50 7.79 9.34
C VAL A 245 -5.93 9.25 9.39
N PRO A 246 -5.06 10.19 9.83
CA PRO A 246 -5.42 11.60 9.86
C PRO A 246 -5.65 12.16 8.46
N VAL A 247 -6.77 12.89 8.27
CA VAL A 247 -7.09 13.56 7.00
C VAL A 247 -6.49 14.96 7.00
N THR A 248 -5.16 15.03 6.98
CA THR A 248 -4.34 16.25 6.99
C THR A 248 -3.20 16.11 6.00
N GLU A 249 -2.47 17.20 5.73
CA GLU A 249 -1.22 17.08 4.98
C GLU A 249 -0.25 16.15 5.71
N GLN A 250 0.30 15.19 4.98
CA GLN A 250 1.27 14.22 5.49
C GLN A 250 2.37 13.96 4.47
N SER A 251 3.58 13.70 4.98
CA SER A 251 4.73 13.30 4.17
C SER A 251 5.30 11.97 4.67
N PHE A 252 5.70 11.13 3.72
CA PHE A 252 6.37 9.87 4.00
C PHE A 252 7.39 9.56 2.90
N GLU A 253 8.30 8.63 3.18
CA GLU A 253 9.30 8.21 2.21
C GLU A 253 9.62 6.73 2.33
N PHE A 254 9.94 6.11 1.20
CA PHE A 254 10.46 4.75 1.11
C PHE A 254 11.74 4.76 0.28
N THR A 255 12.67 3.87 0.65
CA THR A 255 13.87 3.60 -0.14
C THR A 255 13.81 2.19 -0.68
N LEU A 256 13.88 2.05 -2.00
CA LEU A 256 13.85 0.76 -2.70
C LEU A 256 15.24 0.45 -3.26
N ARG A 257 15.73 -0.77 -2.99
CA ARG A 257 16.97 -1.30 -3.56
C ARG A 257 16.68 -2.60 -4.28
N THR A 258 17.36 -2.85 -5.37
CA THR A 258 17.41 -4.19 -5.95
C THR A 258 18.30 -5.08 -5.10
N VAL A 259 17.95 -6.34 -4.94
CA VAL A 259 18.76 -7.38 -4.32
C VAL A 259 19.03 -8.49 -5.33
N LYS A 260 20.26 -9.03 -5.26
CA LYS A 260 20.76 -10.12 -6.10
C LYS A 260 21.11 -11.31 -5.23
#